data_5cd838dbb51eaa5f163ae38bb60ab93e
#
_entry.id   5cd838dbb51eaa5f163ae38bb60ab93e
#
_cell.length_a   1.000
_cell.length_b   1.000
_cell.length_c   1.000
_cell.angle_alpha   90.00
_cell.angle_beta   90.00
_cell.angle_gamma   90.00
#
_symmetry.space_group_name_H-M   'P 1'
#
loop_
_entity.id
_entity.type
_entity.pdbx_description
1 polymer ?
#
loop_
_entity_poly.entity_id
_entity_poly.type
_entity_poly.pdbx_seq_one_letter_code
_entity_poly.pdbx_strand_id
1 'polypeptide(L)'
;MIRLCYLDESGTPEIPGTTSHFVLLGLSIPGASWKAKESQVASVKTRFNLTDTEIHTAWMMRSYLDQERLTGFDQMDHRTRRQSVTQGREARLVREAAIRGQQHADKLRKELRKTAPYIHLSRTERVDFVRSLLDLVGTWQDAALFAESTDKRTLRAGTLATAVFEAAFTQAVTRFHFRLLNESCDGLLIQDRNETVAKRLVSLMKFFHERGTPWWSDIRRIIENPLFVDSRLTSMIQVADACAYAVRRYCENGETDLFDRVFSRFDQRDGRFVGIRHYTGAQPCNCRI
;
A
#
# COMPACT_ATOMS: atom_id res chain seq x y z
N MET A 1 -5.78 -17.36 19.80
CA MET A 1 -5.37 -15.99 19.39
C MET A 1 -5.74 -15.81 17.92
N ILE A 2 -6.21 -14.64 17.50
CA ILE A 2 -6.50 -14.32 16.09
C ILE A 2 -5.50 -13.28 15.59
N ARG A 3 -4.99 -13.47 14.37
CA ARG A 3 -4.21 -12.46 13.65
C ARG A 3 -5.05 -11.83 12.54
N LEU A 4 -4.90 -10.53 12.37
CA LEU A 4 -5.49 -9.74 11.29
C LEU A 4 -4.40 -9.48 10.25
N CYS A 5 -4.64 -9.80 8.99
CA CYS A 5 -3.72 -9.54 7.88
C CYS A 5 -4.37 -8.56 6.90
N TYR A 6 -3.86 -7.35 6.87
CA TYR A 6 -4.32 -6.26 5.99
C TYR A 6 -3.55 -6.31 4.69
N LEU A 7 -4.27 -6.55 3.59
CA LEU A 7 -3.70 -6.67 2.25
C LEU A 7 -3.90 -5.37 1.49
N ASP A 8 -2.83 -4.88 0.88
CA ASP A 8 -2.89 -3.77 -0.06
C ASP A 8 -1.86 -3.91 -1.17
N GLU A 9 -2.08 -3.24 -2.30
CA GLU A 9 -1.23 -3.30 -3.48
C GLU A 9 -0.49 -1.99 -3.76
N SER A 10 0.67 -2.10 -4.40
CA SER A 10 1.39 -0.96 -4.97
C SER A 10 1.84 -1.25 -6.39
N GLY A 11 1.59 -0.29 -7.27
CA GLY A 11 1.69 -0.50 -8.73
C GLY A 11 0.40 -1.06 -9.30
N THR A 12 0.37 -1.23 -10.62
CA THR A 12 -0.79 -1.77 -11.35
C THR A 12 -0.46 -3.13 -11.93
N PRO A 13 -1.39 -4.12 -11.92
CA PRO A 13 -1.13 -5.45 -12.46
C PRO A 13 -1.16 -5.50 -14.00
N GLU A 14 -1.64 -4.45 -14.68
CA GLU A 14 -1.76 -4.38 -16.15
C GLU A 14 -0.40 -4.45 -16.85
N ILE A 15 -0.38 -5.08 -18.04
CA ILE A 15 0.78 -5.21 -18.94
C ILE A 15 0.35 -4.83 -20.36
N PRO A 16 0.86 -3.71 -20.92
CA PRO A 16 1.72 -2.72 -20.30
C PRO A 16 1.00 -1.91 -19.23
N GLY A 17 1.72 -1.41 -18.25
CA GLY A 17 1.19 -0.60 -17.15
C GLY A 17 2.08 0.60 -16.84
N THR A 18 1.65 1.43 -15.88
CA THR A 18 2.38 2.65 -15.49
C THR A 18 3.57 2.40 -14.57
N THR A 19 3.69 1.19 -14.03
CA THR A 19 4.79 0.75 -13.14
C THR A 19 5.44 -0.50 -13.72
N SER A 20 6.73 -0.71 -13.49
CA SER A 20 7.42 -1.93 -13.90
C SER A 20 7.12 -3.10 -12.95
N HIS A 21 6.80 -2.81 -11.70
CA HIS A 21 6.50 -3.81 -10.69
C HIS A 21 5.06 -3.72 -10.19
N PHE A 22 4.52 -4.87 -9.84
CA PHE A 22 3.30 -5.02 -9.05
C PHE A 22 3.67 -5.69 -7.72
N VAL A 23 3.26 -5.09 -6.61
CA VAL A 23 3.49 -5.62 -5.26
C VAL A 23 2.14 -5.82 -4.58
N LEU A 24 1.89 -7.01 -4.04
CA LEU A 24 0.84 -7.25 -3.05
C LEU A 24 1.52 -7.49 -1.71
N LEU A 25 1.10 -6.73 -0.69
CA LEU A 25 1.66 -6.80 0.65
C LEU A 25 0.57 -7.09 1.68
N GLY A 26 0.89 -7.97 2.64
CA GLY A 26 0.07 -8.22 3.83
C GLY A 26 0.80 -7.73 5.09
N LEU A 27 0.13 -6.88 5.86
CA LEU A 27 0.53 -6.48 7.22
C LEU A 27 -0.26 -7.30 8.22
N SER A 28 0.39 -8.25 8.89
CA SER A 28 -0.23 -9.10 9.92
C SER A 28 0.09 -8.62 11.31
N ILE A 29 -0.95 -8.42 12.12
CA ILE A 29 -0.86 -8.04 13.54
C ILE A 29 -1.77 -8.92 14.40
N PRO A 30 -1.45 -9.17 15.68
CA PRO A 30 -2.38 -9.79 16.62
C PRO A 30 -3.62 -8.91 16.83
N GLY A 31 -4.81 -9.50 16.84
CA GLY A 31 -6.06 -8.75 17.10
C GLY A 31 -6.05 -8.06 18.47
N ALA A 32 -5.43 -8.67 19.46
CA ALA A 32 -5.31 -8.10 20.81
C ALA A 32 -4.50 -6.78 20.86
N SER A 33 -3.55 -6.57 19.93
CA SER A 33 -2.73 -5.35 19.87
C SER A 33 -3.29 -4.30 18.88
N TRP A 34 -4.38 -4.61 18.18
CA TRP A 34 -4.95 -3.76 17.14
C TRP A 34 -5.24 -2.33 17.65
N LYS A 35 -5.95 -2.20 18.78
CA LYS A 35 -6.34 -0.90 19.32
C LYS A 35 -5.15 -0.01 19.68
N ALA A 36 -4.11 -0.60 20.27
CA ALA A 36 -2.89 0.14 20.60
C ALA A 36 -2.16 0.65 19.34
N LYS A 37 -2.05 -0.20 18.31
CA LYS A 37 -1.42 0.17 17.04
C LYS A 37 -2.22 1.23 16.29
N GLU A 38 -3.55 1.11 16.30
CA GLU A 38 -4.44 2.11 15.70
C GLU A 38 -4.25 3.48 16.36
N SER A 39 -4.21 3.53 17.71
CA SER A 39 -3.93 4.78 18.44
C SER A 39 -2.56 5.38 18.13
N GLN A 40 -1.54 4.53 17.91
CA GLN A 40 -0.22 5.00 17.49
C GLN A 40 -0.24 5.61 16.09
N VAL A 41 -0.93 4.98 15.14
CA VAL A 41 -1.14 5.53 13.80
C VAL A 41 -1.89 6.86 13.85
N ALA A 42 -2.97 6.93 14.63
CA ALA A 42 -3.73 8.16 14.84
C ALA A 42 -2.85 9.29 15.41
N SER A 43 -1.95 8.98 16.35
CA SER A 43 -1.00 9.95 16.89
C SER A 43 -0.01 10.47 15.83
N VAL A 44 0.46 9.62 14.94
CA VAL A 44 1.30 10.05 13.79
C VAL A 44 0.49 10.97 12.88
N LYS A 45 -0.74 10.59 12.51
CA LYS A 45 -1.63 11.42 11.65
C LYS A 45 -1.89 12.80 12.28
N THR A 46 -2.15 12.86 13.59
CA THR A 46 -2.42 14.11 14.30
C THR A 46 -1.24 15.08 14.24
N ARG A 47 -0.01 14.60 14.39
CA ARG A 47 1.20 15.46 14.30
C ARG A 47 1.33 16.21 12.96
N PHE A 48 0.77 15.66 11.90
CA PHE A 48 0.81 16.23 10.55
C PHE A 48 -0.54 16.85 10.11
N ASN A 49 -1.48 17.05 11.02
CA ASN A 49 -2.83 17.54 10.71
C ASN A 49 -3.57 16.69 9.67
N LEU A 50 -3.47 15.35 9.80
CA LEU A 50 -4.07 14.36 8.91
C LEU A 50 -5.07 13.43 9.63
N THR A 51 -5.59 13.81 10.80
CA THR A 51 -6.40 12.95 11.69
C THR A 51 -7.51 12.22 10.94
N ASP A 52 -8.35 12.97 10.20
CA ASP A 52 -9.50 12.44 9.47
C ASP A 52 -9.21 12.24 7.97
N THR A 53 -7.93 12.16 7.62
CA THR A 53 -7.50 12.06 6.24
C THR A 53 -7.17 10.61 5.89
N GLU A 54 -7.69 10.11 4.78
CA GLU A 54 -7.17 8.89 4.17
C GLU A 54 -5.72 9.10 3.73
N ILE A 55 -4.86 8.14 4.02
CA ILE A 55 -3.47 8.15 3.57
C ILE A 55 -3.35 7.29 2.33
N HIS A 56 -2.86 7.90 1.26
CA HIS A 56 -2.49 7.21 0.04
C HIS A 56 -1.06 7.61 -0.34
N THR A 57 -0.13 6.74 -0.05
CA THR A 57 1.31 7.04 -0.09
C THR A 57 1.78 7.51 -1.46
N ALA A 58 1.34 6.85 -2.53
CA ALA A 58 1.72 7.23 -3.89
C ALA A 58 1.26 8.66 -4.26
N TRP A 59 0.13 9.14 -3.72
CA TRP A 59 -0.31 10.52 -3.94
C TRP A 59 0.49 11.50 -3.09
N MET A 60 0.81 11.15 -1.84
CA MET A 60 1.62 11.98 -0.96
C MET A 60 3.04 12.20 -1.49
N MET A 61 3.64 11.15 -2.06
CA MET A 61 5.04 11.19 -2.51
C MET A 61 5.25 11.91 -3.85
N ARG A 62 4.17 12.29 -4.55
CA ARG A 62 4.28 13.08 -5.80
C ARG A 62 4.76 14.51 -5.52
N SER A 63 5.45 15.10 -6.51
CA SER A 63 5.65 16.55 -6.56
C SER A 63 4.32 17.27 -6.85
N TYR A 64 4.10 18.39 -6.17
CA TYR A 64 2.92 19.22 -6.37
C TYR A 64 3.35 20.53 -7.01
N LEU A 65 3.23 20.63 -8.33
CA LEU A 65 3.58 21.83 -9.10
C LEU A 65 2.91 23.11 -8.57
N ASP A 66 1.73 22.96 -7.94
CA ASP A 66 1.01 24.08 -7.35
C ASP A 66 1.74 24.65 -6.12
N GLN A 67 2.50 23.82 -5.38
CA GLN A 67 3.35 24.23 -4.25
C GLN A 67 4.67 24.83 -4.75
N GLU A 68 5.31 24.20 -5.75
CA GLU A 68 6.59 24.62 -6.31
C GLU A 68 6.53 26.04 -6.91
N ARG A 69 5.33 26.49 -7.32
CA ARG A 69 5.10 27.83 -7.88
C ARG A 69 4.89 28.93 -6.84
N LEU A 70 4.75 28.57 -5.57
CA LEU A 70 4.53 29.52 -4.48
C LEU A 70 5.86 29.88 -3.81
N THR A 71 6.29 31.11 -4.00
CA THR A 71 7.50 31.64 -3.34
C THR A 71 7.33 31.58 -1.83
N GLY A 72 8.32 31.06 -1.11
CA GLY A 72 8.30 30.97 0.34
C GLY A 72 7.30 29.96 0.91
N PHE A 73 6.85 28.97 0.11
CA PHE A 73 5.86 27.97 0.56
C PHE A 73 6.27 27.29 1.88
N ASP A 74 7.52 26.89 2.02
CA ASP A 74 8.00 26.15 3.20
C ASP A 74 8.08 27.01 4.46
N GLN A 75 8.07 28.33 4.36
CA GLN A 75 8.05 29.29 5.46
C GLN A 75 6.63 29.63 5.94
N MET A 76 5.60 29.31 5.14
CA MET A 76 4.21 29.55 5.51
C MET A 76 3.73 28.52 6.54
N ASP A 77 2.75 28.90 7.39
CA ASP A 77 2.02 27.96 8.23
C ASP A 77 1.06 27.07 7.40
N HIS A 78 0.62 25.96 7.97
CA HIS A 78 -0.25 24.98 7.29
C HIS A 78 -1.57 25.57 6.77
N ARG A 79 -2.15 26.55 7.47
CA ARG A 79 -3.39 27.20 7.07
C ARG A 79 -3.18 28.06 5.84
N THR A 80 -2.15 28.89 5.85
CA THR A 80 -1.76 29.76 4.74
C THR A 80 -1.39 28.91 3.50
N ARG A 81 -0.60 27.86 3.65
CA ARG A 81 -0.26 26.92 2.57
C ARG A 81 -1.52 26.34 1.93
N ARG A 82 -2.46 25.81 2.74
CA ARG A 82 -3.70 25.24 2.25
C ARG A 82 -4.51 26.25 1.46
N GLN A 83 -4.67 27.46 1.99
CA GLN A 83 -5.41 28.54 1.35
C GLN A 83 -4.79 28.95 0.02
N SER A 84 -3.48 29.19 -0.01
CA SER A 84 -2.74 29.62 -1.23
C SER A 84 -2.82 28.57 -2.34
N VAL A 85 -2.60 27.29 -2.02
CA VAL A 85 -2.69 26.20 -3.01
C VAL A 85 -4.12 26.04 -3.51
N THR A 86 -5.13 26.12 -2.63
CA THR A 86 -6.54 26.02 -3.02
C THR A 86 -6.91 27.13 -4.01
N GLN A 87 -6.58 28.39 -3.70
CA GLN A 87 -6.81 29.53 -4.60
C GLN A 87 -6.09 29.36 -5.94
N GLY A 88 -4.83 28.94 -5.93
CA GLY A 88 -4.08 28.67 -7.15
C GLY A 88 -4.71 27.57 -8.02
N ARG A 89 -5.22 26.50 -7.40
CA ARG A 89 -5.92 25.41 -8.09
C ARG A 89 -7.25 25.86 -8.69
N GLU A 90 -8.03 26.65 -7.98
CA GLU A 90 -9.29 27.22 -8.47
C GLU A 90 -9.03 28.13 -9.68
N ALA A 91 -8.09 29.06 -9.59
CA ALA A 91 -7.70 29.91 -10.70
C ALA A 91 -7.21 29.11 -11.92
N ARG A 92 -6.47 28.03 -11.69
CA ARG A 92 -6.03 27.10 -12.75
C ARG A 92 -7.22 26.41 -13.41
N LEU A 93 -8.18 25.91 -12.63
CA LEU A 93 -9.38 25.23 -13.17
C LEU A 93 -10.21 26.17 -14.04
N VAL A 94 -10.41 27.42 -13.62
CA VAL A 94 -11.12 28.44 -14.42
C VAL A 94 -10.39 28.68 -15.75
N ARG A 95 -9.07 28.87 -15.70
CA ARG A 95 -8.26 29.09 -16.91
C ARG A 95 -8.30 27.89 -17.87
N GLU A 96 -8.15 26.66 -17.33
CA GLU A 96 -8.19 25.44 -18.16
C GLU A 96 -9.57 25.21 -18.77
N ALA A 97 -10.64 25.57 -18.07
CA ALA A 97 -12.00 25.53 -18.60
C ALA A 97 -12.16 26.49 -19.79
N ALA A 98 -11.64 27.70 -19.67
CA ALA A 98 -11.70 28.72 -20.75
C ALA A 98 -10.86 28.33 -21.98
N ILE A 99 -9.68 27.71 -21.79
CA ILE A 99 -8.75 27.38 -22.89
C ILE A 99 -9.09 26.03 -23.54
N ARG A 100 -9.37 24.97 -22.72
CA ARG A 100 -9.49 23.57 -23.16
C ARG A 100 -10.89 22.98 -22.99
N GLY A 101 -11.81 23.76 -22.46
CA GLY A 101 -13.19 23.39 -22.22
C GLY A 101 -13.44 22.69 -20.87
N GLN A 102 -14.72 22.65 -20.48
CA GLN A 102 -15.18 22.18 -19.19
C GLN A 102 -14.80 20.72 -18.89
N GLN A 103 -14.89 19.84 -19.89
CA GLN A 103 -14.55 18.42 -19.72
C GLN A 103 -13.07 18.21 -19.28
N HIS A 104 -12.14 19.03 -19.82
CA HIS A 104 -10.75 19.00 -19.41
C HIS A 104 -10.57 19.49 -17.97
N ALA A 105 -11.22 20.59 -17.61
CA ALA A 105 -11.21 21.12 -16.25
C ALA A 105 -11.80 20.12 -15.24
N ASP A 106 -12.84 19.37 -15.59
CA ASP A 106 -13.42 18.34 -14.71
C ASP A 106 -12.50 17.14 -14.50
N LYS A 107 -11.77 16.69 -15.53
CA LYS A 107 -10.73 15.68 -15.39
C LYS A 107 -9.62 16.17 -14.45
N LEU A 108 -9.13 17.40 -14.68
CA LEU A 108 -8.11 18.01 -13.82
C LEU A 108 -8.62 18.14 -12.37
N ARG A 109 -9.87 18.56 -12.16
CA ARG A 109 -10.47 18.64 -10.82
C ARG A 109 -10.46 17.29 -10.08
N LYS A 110 -10.79 16.19 -10.79
CA LYS A 110 -10.72 14.83 -10.22
C LYS A 110 -9.29 14.48 -9.79
N GLU A 111 -8.28 14.80 -10.58
CA GLU A 111 -6.87 14.55 -10.22
C GLU A 111 -6.42 15.41 -9.03
N LEU A 112 -6.79 16.69 -9.00
CA LEU A 112 -6.43 17.61 -7.90
C LEU A 112 -7.09 17.20 -6.57
N ARG A 113 -8.28 16.59 -6.61
CA ARG A 113 -8.97 16.07 -5.40
C ARG A 113 -8.17 14.99 -4.69
N LYS A 114 -7.45 14.12 -5.41
CA LYS A 114 -6.62 13.05 -4.84
C LYS A 114 -5.56 13.58 -3.88
N THR A 115 -5.02 14.76 -4.16
CA THR A 115 -3.96 15.37 -3.36
C THR A 115 -4.44 16.52 -2.46
N ALA A 116 -5.71 16.90 -2.54
CA ALA A 116 -6.28 18.00 -1.76
C ALA A 116 -6.10 17.87 -0.25
N PRO A 117 -6.19 16.68 0.35
CA PRO A 117 -5.98 16.52 1.79
C PRO A 117 -4.55 16.88 2.26
N TYR A 118 -3.54 16.78 1.39
CA TYR A 118 -2.11 16.88 1.73
C TYR A 118 -1.47 18.21 1.36
N ILE A 119 -2.19 19.14 0.73
CA ILE A 119 -1.62 20.38 0.16
C ILE A 119 -1.04 21.36 1.18
N HIS A 120 -1.37 21.20 2.45
CA HIS A 120 -0.79 22.00 3.53
C HIS A 120 0.60 21.50 3.95
N LEU A 121 0.95 20.27 3.63
CA LEU A 121 2.26 19.70 3.93
C LEU A 121 3.24 20.01 2.80
N SER A 122 4.44 20.46 3.14
CA SER A 122 5.54 20.53 2.19
C SER A 122 5.95 19.13 1.71
N ARG A 123 6.77 19.04 0.69
CA ARG A 123 7.28 17.73 0.24
C ARG A 123 8.06 17.03 1.34
N THR A 124 8.90 17.76 2.07
CA THR A 124 9.68 17.22 3.20
C THR A 124 8.74 16.67 4.27
N GLU A 125 7.72 17.43 4.70
CA GLU A 125 6.77 16.98 5.70
C GLU A 125 5.97 15.75 5.26
N ARG A 126 5.61 15.62 3.97
CA ARG A 126 4.96 14.42 3.46
C ARG A 126 5.88 13.19 3.51
N VAL A 127 7.16 13.37 3.14
CA VAL A 127 8.17 12.30 3.27
C VAL A 127 8.36 11.91 4.72
N ASP A 128 8.49 12.88 5.63
CA ASP A 128 8.69 12.64 7.06
C ASP A 128 7.46 11.98 7.71
N PHE A 129 6.25 12.28 7.24
CA PHE A 129 5.05 11.56 7.64
C PHE A 129 5.15 10.08 7.26
N VAL A 130 5.46 9.76 6.00
CA VAL A 130 5.58 8.38 5.53
C VAL A 130 6.71 7.65 6.27
N ARG A 131 7.85 8.28 6.47
CA ARG A 131 8.95 7.75 7.29
C ARG A 131 8.49 7.43 8.70
N SER A 132 7.82 8.39 9.37
CA SER A 132 7.31 8.21 10.73
C SER A 132 6.33 7.04 10.83
N LEU A 133 5.49 6.83 9.81
CA LEU A 133 4.55 5.72 9.76
C LEU A 133 5.28 4.38 9.60
N LEU A 134 6.29 4.31 8.73
CA LEU A 134 7.07 3.09 8.52
C LEU A 134 8.01 2.78 9.70
N ASP A 135 8.60 3.81 10.34
CA ASP A 135 9.37 3.65 11.58
C ASP A 135 8.49 3.04 12.68
N LEU A 136 7.24 3.52 12.80
CA LEU A 136 6.28 2.97 13.74
C LEU A 136 6.05 1.47 13.48
N VAL A 137 5.82 1.07 12.24
CA VAL A 137 5.69 -0.36 11.85
C VAL A 137 6.96 -1.11 12.23
N GLY A 138 8.14 -0.55 11.98
CA GLY A 138 9.44 -1.14 12.36
C GLY A 138 9.56 -1.46 13.85
N THR A 139 8.88 -0.70 14.71
CA THR A 139 8.86 -0.96 16.17
C THR A 139 7.91 -2.09 16.59
N TRP A 140 6.97 -2.51 15.76
CA TRP A 140 5.98 -3.53 16.13
C TRP A 140 6.57 -4.94 16.09
N GLN A 141 7.15 -5.39 17.20
CA GLN A 141 7.82 -6.70 17.27
C GLN A 141 6.89 -7.89 17.03
N ASP A 142 5.59 -7.73 17.27
CA ASP A 142 4.53 -8.73 17.06
C ASP A 142 3.89 -8.66 15.66
N ALA A 143 4.28 -7.69 14.84
CA ALA A 143 3.84 -7.60 13.44
C ALA A 143 4.70 -8.46 12.52
N ALA A 144 4.09 -8.94 11.43
CA ALA A 144 4.80 -9.60 10.34
C ALA A 144 4.33 -9.04 8.99
N LEU A 145 5.26 -8.86 8.07
CA LEU A 145 4.99 -8.46 6.69
C LEU A 145 5.16 -9.65 5.74
N PHE A 146 4.29 -9.73 4.76
CA PHE A 146 4.34 -10.66 3.65
C PHE A 146 4.23 -9.90 2.34
N ALA A 147 5.16 -10.06 1.43
CA ALA A 147 5.10 -9.36 0.14
C ALA A 147 5.50 -10.28 -1.02
N GLU A 148 4.75 -10.15 -2.09
CA GLU A 148 5.11 -10.65 -3.41
C GLU A 148 5.30 -9.46 -4.34
N SER A 149 6.54 -9.24 -4.79
CA SER A 149 6.89 -8.24 -5.79
C SER A 149 7.13 -8.92 -7.12
N THR A 150 6.36 -8.58 -8.14
CA THR A 150 6.46 -9.15 -9.48
C THR A 150 7.03 -8.12 -10.45
N ASP A 151 8.18 -8.40 -11.05
CA ASP A 151 8.70 -7.64 -12.19
C ASP A 151 7.92 -8.01 -13.45
N LYS A 152 7.00 -7.14 -13.85
CA LYS A 152 6.11 -7.39 -14.99
C LYS A 152 6.83 -7.44 -16.33
N ARG A 153 8.04 -6.88 -16.42
CA ARG A 153 8.86 -6.93 -17.65
C ARG A 153 9.34 -8.34 -17.99
N THR A 154 9.35 -9.24 -17.00
CA THR A 154 9.75 -10.64 -17.16
C THR A 154 8.58 -11.57 -17.49
N LEU A 155 7.37 -11.06 -17.46
CA LEU A 155 6.17 -11.83 -17.78
C LEU A 155 5.96 -11.90 -19.31
N ARG A 156 5.28 -12.96 -19.74
CA ARG A 156 4.95 -13.14 -21.17
C ARG A 156 4.00 -12.03 -21.64
N ALA A 157 4.18 -11.58 -22.87
CA ALA A 157 3.23 -10.67 -23.51
C ALA A 157 1.82 -11.29 -23.49
N GLY A 158 0.80 -10.48 -23.16
CA GLY A 158 -0.59 -10.93 -23.04
C GLY A 158 -0.94 -11.57 -21.69
N THR A 159 -0.03 -11.64 -20.73
CA THR A 159 -0.39 -12.05 -19.36
C THR A 159 -1.47 -11.12 -18.81
N LEU A 160 -2.59 -11.71 -18.37
CA LEU A 160 -3.72 -10.95 -17.86
C LEU A 160 -3.39 -10.31 -16.49
N ALA A 161 -3.83 -9.08 -16.28
CA ALA A 161 -3.71 -8.38 -14.98
C ALA A 161 -4.26 -9.21 -13.82
N THR A 162 -5.38 -9.89 -14.05
CA THR A 162 -5.99 -10.79 -13.07
C THR A 162 -5.08 -11.97 -12.69
N ALA A 163 -4.33 -12.53 -13.62
CA ALA A 163 -3.40 -13.62 -13.34
C ALA A 163 -2.20 -13.14 -12.50
N VAL A 164 -1.70 -11.92 -12.77
CA VAL A 164 -0.64 -11.30 -11.95
C VAL A 164 -1.12 -11.11 -10.50
N PHE A 165 -2.32 -10.57 -10.34
CA PHE A 165 -2.91 -10.35 -9.02
C PHE A 165 -3.15 -11.67 -8.27
N GLU A 166 -3.73 -12.68 -8.92
CA GLU A 166 -4.01 -13.98 -8.31
C GLU A 166 -2.75 -14.72 -7.88
N ALA A 167 -1.70 -14.65 -8.69
CA ALA A 167 -0.42 -15.23 -8.32
C ALA A 167 0.15 -14.57 -7.06
N ALA A 168 0.11 -13.24 -6.96
CA ALA A 168 0.56 -12.51 -5.79
C ALA A 168 -0.32 -12.81 -4.56
N PHE A 169 -1.65 -12.85 -4.73
CA PHE A 169 -2.59 -13.19 -3.67
C PHE A 169 -2.36 -14.60 -3.14
N THR A 170 -2.17 -15.58 -4.02
CA THR A 170 -1.89 -16.97 -3.65
C THR A 170 -0.62 -17.06 -2.79
N GLN A 171 0.43 -16.32 -3.13
CA GLN A 171 1.66 -16.26 -2.35
C GLN A 171 1.43 -15.60 -0.98
N ALA A 172 0.69 -14.51 -0.91
CA ALA A 172 0.38 -13.83 0.35
C ALA A 172 -0.43 -14.74 1.30
N VAL A 173 -1.47 -15.40 0.77
CA VAL A 173 -2.30 -16.38 1.51
C VAL A 173 -1.44 -17.52 2.04
N THR A 174 -0.59 -18.11 1.19
CA THR A 174 0.26 -19.24 1.58
C THR A 174 1.23 -18.86 2.70
N ARG A 175 1.92 -17.71 2.59
CA ARG A 175 2.87 -17.23 3.62
C ARG A 175 2.16 -16.91 4.93
N PHE A 176 1.02 -16.22 4.86
CA PHE A 176 0.24 -15.92 6.05
C PHE A 176 -0.22 -17.22 6.75
N HIS A 177 -0.72 -18.20 5.99
CA HIS A 177 -1.10 -19.50 6.54
C HIS A 177 0.06 -20.20 7.25
N PHE A 178 1.27 -20.20 6.67
CA PHE A 178 2.45 -20.76 7.32
C PHE A 178 2.79 -20.06 8.65
N ARG A 179 2.64 -18.75 8.72
CA ARG A 179 2.81 -18.00 9.96
C ARG A 179 1.80 -18.44 11.01
N LEU A 180 0.53 -18.58 10.62
CA LEU A 180 -0.53 -19.03 11.52
C LEU A 180 -0.29 -20.44 12.05
N LEU A 181 0.21 -21.34 11.20
CA LEU A 181 0.62 -22.69 11.63
C LEU A 181 1.73 -22.63 12.67
N ASN A 182 2.77 -21.85 12.44
CA ASN A 182 3.90 -21.74 13.36
C ASN A 182 3.49 -21.15 14.72
N GLU A 183 2.54 -20.21 14.73
CA GLU A 183 2.03 -19.59 15.96
C GLU A 183 0.84 -20.37 16.58
N SER A 184 0.40 -21.45 15.95
CA SER A 184 -0.77 -22.24 16.38
C SER A 184 -2.02 -21.37 16.60
N CYS A 185 -2.25 -20.39 15.72
CA CYS A 185 -3.36 -19.46 15.79
C CYS A 185 -4.13 -19.39 14.46
N ASP A 186 -5.27 -18.72 14.48
CA ASP A 186 -6.09 -18.50 13.29
C ASP A 186 -5.96 -17.05 12.81
N GLY A 187 -6.36 -16.76 11.56
CA GLY A 187 -6.26 -15.44 11.01
C GLY A 187 -7.36 -15.07 10.05
N LEU A 188 -7.53 -13.76 9.86
CA LEU A 188 -8.47 -13.15 8.93
C LEU A 188 -7.71 -12.32 7.92
N LEU A 189 -8.11 -12.40 6.65
CA LEU A 189 -7.66 -11.51 5.59
C LEU A 189 -8.60 -10.31 5.51
N ILE A 190 -8.03 -9.11 5.45
CA ILE A 190 -8.76 -7.84 5.34
C ILE A 190 -8.16 -7.10 4.15
N GLN A 191 -8.99 -6.67 3.21
CA GLN A 191 -8.56 -6.02 1.98
C GLN A 191 -9.40 -4.78 1.67
N ASP A 192 -8.81 -3.81 0.97
CA ASP A 192 -9.58 -2.67 0.47
C ASP A 192 -10.67 -3.12 -0.50
N ARG A 193 -11.82 -2.44 -0.43
CA ARG A 193 -12.96 -2.76 -1.27
C ARG A 193 -12.67 -2.43 -2.73
N ASN A 194 -12.49 -3.48 -3.53
CA ASN A 194 -12.41 -3.40 -4.98
C ASN A 194 -13.43 -4.39 -5.57
N GLU A 195 -14.58 -3.88 -6.02
CA GLU A 195 -15.68 -4.72 -6.52
C GLU A 195 -15.28 -5.61 -7.70
N THR A 196 -14.32 -5.16 -8.51
CA THR A 196 -13.83 -5.90 -9.68
C THR A 196 -13.09 -7.18 -9.26
N VAL A 197 -12.36 -7.15 -8.16
CA VAL A 197 -11.55 -8.28 -7.68
C VAL A 197 -12.24 -9.08 -6.58
N ALA A 198 -13.16 -8.47 -5.82
CA ALA A 198 -13.76 -9.09 -4.64
C ALA A 198 -14.38 -10.46 -4.91
N LYS A 199 -15.27 -10.56 -5.92
CA LYS A 199 -15.92 -11.84 -6.28
C LYS A 199 -14.90 -12.92 -6.62
N ARG A 200 -13.84 -12.55 -7.31
CA ARG A 200 -12.79 -13.49 -7.75
C ARG A 200 -11.96 -13.96 -6.58
N LEU A 201 -11.60 -13.08 -5.64
CA LEU A 201 -10.87 -13.46 -4.43
C LEU A 201 -11.69 -14.38 -3.52
N VAL A 202 -12.99 -14.13 -3.38
CA VAL A 202 -13.88 -15.03 -2.65
C VAL A 202 -13.90 -16.42 -3.30
N SER A 203 -14.00 -16.50 -4.63
CA SER A 203 -13.97 -17.78 -5.35
C SER A 203 -12.62 -18.49 -5.18
N LEU A 204 -11.52 -17.74 -5.22
CA LEU A 204 -10.18 -18.28 -5.05
C LEU A 204 -9.97 -18.79 -3.60
N MET A 205 -10.44 -18.05 -2.60
CA MET A 205 -10.37 -18.50 -1.20
C MET A 205 -11.19 -19.76 -0.94
N LYS A 206 -12.40 -19.86 -1.50
CA LYS A 206 -13.19 -21.10 -1.43
C LYS A 206 -12.42 -22.27 -2.01
N PHE A 207 -11.81 -22.08 -3.18
CA PHE A 207 -10.98 -23.12 -3.79
C PHE A 207 -9.80 -23.51 -2.87
N PHE A 208 -9.16 -22.54 -2.22
CA PHE A 208 -8.05 -22.81 -1.29
C PHE A 208 -8.51 -23.56 -0.03
N HIS A 209 -9.67 -23.23 0.51
CA HIS A 209 -10.25 -23.99 1.65
C HIS A 209 -10.60 -25.43 1.27
N GLU A 210 -11.03 -25.67 0.04
CA GLU A 210 -11.41 -27.01 -0.42
C GLU A 210 -10.21 -27.86 -0.88
N ARG A 211 -9.22 -27.23 -1.52
CA ARG A 211 -8.15 -27.94 -2.26
C ARG A 211 -6.74 -27.47 -1.93
N GLY A 212 -6.60 -26.45 -1.09
CA GLY A 212 -5.31 -25.81 -0.80
C GLY A 212 -4.82 -24.90 -1.92
N THR A 213 -3.58 -24.43 -1.77
CA THR A 213 -2.83 -23.68 -2.79
C THR A 213 -1.92 -24.61 -3.57
N PRO A 214 -1.31 -24.19 -4.70
CA PRO A 214 -0.35 -25.00 -5.44
C PRO A 214 0.85 -25.51 -4.62
N TRP A 215 1.11 -24.88 -3.48
CA TRP A 215 2.24 -25.21 -2.61
C TRP A 215 1.84 -25.85 -1.29
N TRP A 216 0.54 -25.86 -0.96
CA TRP A 216 0.05 -26.37 0.31
C TRP A 216 -1.39 -26.86 0.23
N SER A 217 -1.65 -28.09 0.65
CA SER A 217 -2.93 -28.77 0.51
C SER A 217 -4.00 -28.36 1.52
N ASP A 218 -3.67 -27.52 2.50
CA ASP A 218 -4.58 -27.23 3.62
C ASP A 218 -4.45 -25.76 4.09
N ILE A 219 -5.49 -24.96 3.89
CA ILE A 219 -5.57 -23.54 4.29
C ILE A 219 -6.64 -23.32 5.39
N ARG A 220 -6.66 -24.19 6.37
CA ARG A 220 -7.67 -24.17 7.46
C ARG A 220 -7.45 -23.11 8.55
N ARG A 221 -6.23 -22.52 8.66
CA ARG A 221 -5.94 -21.50 9.68
C ARG A 221 -6.36 -20.09 9.26
N ILE A 222 -6.65 -19.86 8.01
CA ILE A 222 -7.27 -18.63 7.55
C ILE A 222 -8.77 -18.89 7.58
N ILE A 223 -9.45 -18.26 8.53
CA ILE A 223 -10.90 -18.39 8.70
C ILE A 223 -11.61 -17.37 7.81
N GLU A 224 -12.77 -17.75 7.28
CA GLU A 224 -13.62 -16.94 6.42
C GLU A 224 -12.99 -16.54 5.07
N ASN A 225 -13.83 -15.99 4.22
CA ASN A 225 -13.38 -15.27 3.02
C ASN A 225 -12.77 -13.92 3.42
N PRO A 226 -11.97 -13.28 2.54
CA PRO A 226 -11.45 -11.96 2.81
C PRO A 226 -12.56 -10.96 3.15
N LEU A 227 -12.37 -10.18 4.21
CA LEU A 227 -13.25 -9.08 4.60
C LEU A 227 -12.87 -7.84 3.79
N PHE A 228 -13.85 -7.28 3.06
CA PHE A 228 -13.64 -6.08 2.26
C PHE A 228 -14.07 -4.84 3.04
N VAL A 229 -13.16 -3.90 3.23
CA VAL A 229 -13.34 -2.69 4.03
C VAL A 229 -13.13 -1.42 3.20
N ASP A 230 -13.62 -0.29 3.68
CA ASP A 230 -13.31 1.02 3.08
C ASP A 230 -11.96 1.50 3.64
N SER A 231 -10.97 1.69 2.77
CA SER A 231 -9.62 2.15 3.13
C SER A 231 -9.62 3.53 3.80
N ARG A 232 -10.62 4.38 3.47
CA ARG A 232 -10.77 5.70 4.10
C ARG A 232 -11.03 5.61 5.60
N LEU A 233 -11.69 4.53 6.03
CA LEU A 233 -12.10 4.29 7.41
C LEU A 233 -11.19 3.29 8.15
N THR A 234 -10.20 2.71 7.45
CA THR A 234 -9.39 1.61 7.97
C THR A 234 -7.91 1.96 7.95
N SER A 235 -7.41 2.53 9.05
CA SER A 235 -6.03 2.99 9.17
C SER A 235 -4.99 1.92 8.84
N MET A 236 -5.23 0.64 9.19
CA MET A 236 -4.27 -0.43 8.94
C MET A 236 -4.11 -0.79 7.45
N ILE A 237 -5.13 -0.61 6.62
CA ILE A 237 -5.00 -0.71 5.15
C ILE A 237 -4.07 0.40 4.65
N GLN A 238 -4.24 1.64 5.15
CA GLN A 238 -3.39 2.77 4.79
C GLN A 238 -1.93 2.54 5.20
N VAL A 239 -1.69 1.85 6.31
CA VAL A 239 -0.34 1.42 6.72
C VAL A 239 0.22 0.36 5.78
N ALA A 240 -0.62 -0.60 5.36
CA ALA A 240 -0.24 -1.62 4.38
C ALA A 240 0.12 -0.98 3.02
N ASP A 241 -0.64 0.05 2.53
CA ASP A 241 -0.30 0.87 1.35
C ASP A 241 1.11 1.46 1.46
N ALA A 242 1.44 2.07 2.61
CA ALA A 242 2.77 2.65 2.80
C ALA A 242 3.89 1.59 2.75
N CYS A 243 3.68 0.43 3.35
CA CYS A 243 4.63 -0.68 3.29
C CYS A 243 4.76 -1.25 1.87
N ALA A 244 3.64 -1.44 1.15
CA ALA A 244 3.64 -1.92 -0.23
C ALA A 244 4.35 -0.94 -1.18
N TYR A 245 4.11 0.36 -0.99
CA TYR A 245 4.81 1.41 -1.71
C TYR A 245 6.33 1.35 -1.48
N ALA A 246 6.79 1.20 -0.24
CA ALA A 246 8.21 1.10 0.08
C ALA A 246 8.88 -0.11 -0.61
N VAL A 247 8.24 -1.29 -0.57
CA VAL A 247 8.71 -2.49 -1.28
C VAL A 247 8.80 -2.26 -2.78
N ARG A 248 7.75 -1.69 -3.38
CA ARG A 248 7.75 -1.44 -4.82
C ARG A 248 8.87 -0.49 -5.22
N ARG A 249 9.07 0.63 -4.50
CA ARG A 249 10.13 1.60 -4.80
C ARG A 249 11.52 0.97 -4.68
N TYR A 250 11.71 0.09 -3.71
CA TYR A 250 12.95 -0.66 -3.58
C TYR A 250 13.18 -1.61 -4.77
N CYS A 251 12.19 -2.42 -5.14
CA CYS A 251 12.31 -3.36 -6.26
C CYS A 251 12.43 -2.65 -7.62
N GLU A 252 11.74 -1.52 -7.82
CA GLU A 252 11.75 -0.74 -9.07
C GLU A 252 13.03 0.05 -9.27
N ASN A 253 13.54 0.70 -8.22
CA ASN A 253 14.55 1.75 -8.31
C ASN A 253 15.73 1.57 -7.35
N GLY A 254 15.72 0.55 -6.48
CA GLY A 254 16.75 0.37 -5.45
C GLY A 254 16.66 1.38 -4.30
N GLU A 255 15.50 2.04 -4.11
CA GLU A 255 15.31 3.03 -3.03
C GLU A 255 15.20 2.35 -1.67
N THR A 256 16.21 2.53 -0.82
CA THR A 256 16.33 1.82 0.46
C THR A 256 15.70 2.56 1.64
N ASP A 257 15.62 3.90 1.60
CA ASP A 257 15.22 4.74 2.75
C ASP A 257 13.91 4.27 3.43
N LEU A 258 12.85 4.07 2.65
CA LEU A 258 11.56 3.62 3.17
C LEU A 258 11.56 2.11 3.44
N PHE A 259 12.20 1.33 2.60
CA PHE A 259 12.23 -0.12 2.69
C PHE A 259 12.96 -0.60 3.94
N ASP A 260 14.12 0.00 4.28
CA ASP A 260 14.94 -0.38 5.43
C ASP A 260 14.20 -0.25 6.76
N ARG A 261 13.26 0.71 6.85
CA ARG A 261 12.46 0.95 8.06
C ARG A 261 11.56 -0.22 8.43
N VAL A 262 11.11 -0.99 7.43
CA VAL A 262 10.19 -2.11 7.63
C VAL A 262 10.81 -3.48 7.33
N PHE A 263 12.02 -3.52 6.78
CA PHE A 263 12.65 -4.76 6.32
C PHE A 263 12.72 -5.83 7.42
N SER A 264 13.05 -5.43 8.66
CA SER A 264 13.14 -6.35 9.80
C SER A 264 11.78 -6.99 10.20
N ARG A 265 10.67 -6.47 9.68
CA ARG A 265 9.31 -7.00 9.97
C ARG A 265 8.85 -8.06 8.98
N PHE A 266 9.56 -8.26 7.86
CA PHE A 266 9.23 -9.39 7.01
C PHE A 266 9.41 -10.70 7.76
N ASP A 267 8.45 -11.61 7.55
CA ASP A 267 8.44 -12.89 8.23
C ASP A 267 9.74 -13.65 8.02
N GLN A 268 10.26 -14.25 9.10
CA GLN A 268 11.53 -14.96 9.11
C GLN A 268 11.35 -16.35 9.68
N ARG A 269 12.10 -17.30 9.14
CA ARG A 269 12.23 -18.65 9.67
C ARG A 269 13.70 -19.05 9.64
N ASP A 270 14.22 -19.53 10.76
CA ASP A 270 15.62 -19.97 10.90
C ASP A 270 16.64 -18.94 10.37
N GLY A 271 16.39 -17.66 10.67
CA GLY A 271 17.22 -16.53 10.25
C GLY A 271 17.10 -16.14 8.77
N ARG A 272 16.19 -16.76 8.01
CA ARG A 272 15.95 -16.44 6.61
C ARG A 272 14.65 -15.69 6.45
N PHE A 273 14.65 -14.66 5.58
CA PHE A 273 13.43 -13.96 5.18
C PHE A 273 12.58 -14.86 4.28
N VAL A 274 11.42 -15.26 4.77
CA VAL A 274 10.43 -16.06 4.03
C VAL A 274 9.17 -15.26 3.70
N GLY A 275 9.02 -14.09 4.33
CA GLY A 275 7.87 -13.19 4.14
C GLY A 275 7.92 -12.38 2.85
N ILE A 276 9.02 -12.33 2.12
CA ILE A 276 9.14 -11.48 0.93
C ILE A 276 9.78 -12.23 -0.23
N ARG A 277 9.30 -11.98 -1.45
CA ARG A 277 9.90 -12.47 -2.69
C ARG A 277 9.86 -11.38 -3.76
N HIS A 278 10.95 -11.26 -4.50
CA HIS A 278 11.01 -10.52 -5.74
C HIS A 278 11.03 -11.51 -6.91
N TYR A 279 9.91 -11.63 -7.60
CA TYR A 279 9.80 -12.49 -8.79
C TYR A 279 10.29 -11.76 -10.02
N THR A 280 11.42 -12.21 -10.54
CA THR A 280 12.10 -11.65 -11.74
C THR A 280 12.15 -12.65 -12.91
N GLY A 281 11.31 -13.70 -12.89
CA GLY A 281 11.41 -14.79 -13.85
C GLY A 281 12.77 -15.49 -13.75
N ALA A 282 13.44 -15.65 -14.89
CA ALA A 282 14.80 -16.20 -14.96
C ALA A 282 15.89 -15.11 -14.92
N GLN A 283 15.53 -13.84 -14.74
CA GLN A 283 16.50 -12.75 -14.70
C GLN A 283 17.21 -12.69 -13.34
N PRO A 284 18.54 -12.50 -13.29
CA PRO A 284 19.25 -12.32 -12.05
C PRO A 284 18.78 -11.03 -11.36
N CYS A 285 18.67 -11.08 -10.03
CA CYS A 285 18.33 -9.93 -9.21
C CYS A 285 19.46 -9.64 -8.21
N ASN A 286 19.88 -8.39 -8.12
CA ASN A 286 20.87 -7.92 -7.16
C ASN A 286 20.22 -7.34 -5.89
N CYS A 287 18.91 -7.51 -5.70
CA CYS A 287 18.26 -7.11 -4.47
C CYS A 287 18.62 -8.07 -3.32
N ARG A 288 18.46 -7.60 -2.08
CA ARG A 288 18.73 -8.41 -0.86
C ARG A 288 17.50 -9.21 -0.38
N ILE A 289 16.54 -9.48 -1.29
CA ILE A 289 15.32 -10.24 -1.05
C ILE A 289 15.48 -11.64 -1.62
#